data_3a1de1eb1fb3c64f6e05f6764a818f73
#
_entry.id   3a1de1eb1fb3c64f6e05f6764a818f73
#
_cell.length_a   1.000
_cell.length_b   1.000
_cell.length_c   1.000
_cell.angle_alpha   90.00
_cell.angle_beta   90.00
_cell.angle_gamma   90.00
#
_symmetry.space_group_name_H-M   'P 1'
#
loop_
_entity.id
_entity.type
_entity.pdbx_description
1 polymer ?
#
loop_
_entity_poly.entity_id
_entity_poly.type
_entity_poly.pdbx_seq_one_letter_code
_entity_poly.pdbx_strand_id
1 'polypeptide(L)'
;MNLLFTALIVVWAAWLILKKYKPQTVLFVAGGLLLAGSMIMSWGTILPAGKSTGMWSFDIFELIRTLFANRLSGLGLNIMAVGGFARYMDKIGASNALVALTIRPLMLLKSPYIVMSACWVLGMFLGLAINSASGLAMLLMVTMFPILVALGVSRISATAAIATTLCLDWSPSDTGTIFAAEIAGFDPVIYWHTFQIPIACAVIPCVAIAHYLTQKIMDKRDGHIVRALDPAEVSVNIETEDEKKAALSHPPKIYALLPIIPLALILIFSPLCLPGIKMNIIMAMLMGTAISMIAQFFRTRDLKETFSEIQIFFDGMGKQLANVITIVIAGEFFAKGLTSTGSIDAMIQGAQTTGFGASGLTLVMIAIIAVCAILMGSGNAPFFAFANLVPAIAAKTGVAASFMVLPMHLIASSARAISPITGVIIVASGMAGISPFDLVKRTAIPMAVSCILIVVANFVIFG
;
A
#
# COMPACT_ATOMS: atom_id res chain seq x y z
N MET A 1 -7.61 27.38 -24.51
CA MET A 1 -8.37 26.23 -25.11
C MET A 1 -7.83 24.88 -24.61
N ASN A 2 -6.50 24.69 -24.57
CA ASN A 2 -5.88 23.46 -24.05
C ASN A 2 -6.25 23.15 -22.59
N LEU A 3 -6.25 24.14 -21.70
CA LEU A 3 -6.60 23.96 -20.29
C LEU A 3 -8.07 23.55 -20.07
N LEU A 4 -8.99 24.12 -20.83
CA LEU A 4 -10.41 23.77 -20.73
C LEU A 4 -10.64 22.33 -21.20
N PHE A 5 -10.02 21.95 -22.31
CA PHE A 5 -10.08 20.58 -22.84
C PHE A 5 -9.52 19.58 -21.83
N THR A 6 -8.34 19.88 -21.28
CA THR A 6 -7.71 19.02 -20.26
C THR A 6 -8.58 18.90 -19.01
N ALA A 7 -9.10 20.04 -18.50
CA ALA A 7 -9.96 20.05 -17.32
C ALA A 7 -11.21 19.17 -17.51
N LEU A 8 -11.86 19.25 -18.69
CA LEU A 8 -13.02 18.42 -19.01
C LEU A 8 -12.67 16.91 -18.98
N ILE A 9 -11.55 16.51 -19.59
CA ILE A 9 -11.12 15.09 -19.57
C ILE A 9 -10.74 14.64 -18.17
N VAL A 10 -10.03 15.47 -17.38
CA VAL A 10 -9.65 15.14 -16.01
C VAL A 10 -10.89 14.98 -15.13
N VAL A 11 -11.86 15.92 -15.20
CA VAL A 11 -13.11 15.84 -14.44
C VAL A 11 -13.92 14.61 -14.86
N TRP A 12 -14.01 14.33 -16.14
CA TRP A 12 -14.69 13.14 -16.67
C TRP A 12 -14.01 11.84 -16.18
N ALA A 13 -12.67 11.77 -16.24
CA ALA A 13 -11.92 10.62 -15.74
C ALA A 13 -12.13 10.42 -14.23
N ALA A 14 -12.04 11.51 -13.44
CA ALA A 14 -12.31 11.48 -12.01
C ALA A 14 -13.74 11.00 -11.72
N TRP A 15 -14.74 11.50 -12.44
CA TRP A 15 -16.13 11.07 -12.29
C TRP A 15 -16.33 9.58 -12.58
N LEU A 16 -15.70 9.03 -13.65
CA LEU A 16 -15.75 7.59 -13.95
C LEU A 16 -15.10 6.76 -12.83
N ILE A 17 -13.93 7.19 -12.34
CA ILE A 17 -13.24 6.51 -11.25
C ILE A 17 -14.10 6.49 -9.98
N LEU A 18 -14.74 7.61 -9.65
CA LEU A 18 -15.69 7.69 -8.52
C LEU A 18 -16.93 6.81 -8.73
N LYS A 19 -17.34 6.61 -9.98
CA LYS A 19 -18.38 5.64 -10.37
C LYS A 19 -17.91 4.18 -10.37
N LYS A 20 -16.71 3.90 -9.82
CA LYS A 20 -16.12 2.55 -9.68
C LYS A 20 -15.75 1.86 -11.01
N TYR A 21 -15.57 2.59 -12.09
CA TYR A 21 -14.91 2.04 -13.27
C TYR A 21 -13.44 1.72 -12.94
N LYS A 22 -12.87 0.72 -13.64
CA LYS A 22 -11.48 0.31 -13.42
C LYS A 22 -10.52 1.47 -13.72
N PRO A 23 -9.74 1.94 -12.72
CA PRO A 23 -8.90 3.13 -12.89
C PRO A 23 -7.90 3.02 -14.04
N GLN A 24 -7.29 1.83 -14.25
CA GLN A 24 -6.34 1.64 -15.34
C GLN A 24 -6.98 1.89 -16.71
N THR A 25 -8.18 1.39 -16.94
CA THR A 25 -8.90 1.61 -18.23
C THR A 25 -9.25 3.07 -18.42
N VAL A 26 -9.75 3.74 -17.36
CA VAL A 26 -10.11 5.17 -17.41
C VAL A 26 -8.88 6.02 -17.72
N LEU A 27 -7.74 5.76 -17.07
CA LEU A 27 -6.50 6.51 -17.27
C LEU A 27 -5.90 6.27 -18.67
N PHE A 28 -5.97 5.05 -19.22
CA PHE A 28 -5.56 4.79 -20.60
C PHE A 28 -6.43 5.55 -21.61
N VAL A 29 -7.76 5.52 -21.44
CA VAL A 29 -8.66 6.23 -22.35
C VAL A 29 -8.46 7.75 -22.21
N ALA A 30 -8.41 8.29 -20.99
CA ALA A 30 -8.21 9.70 -20.77
C ALA A 30 -6.84 10.19 -21.28
N GLY A 31 -5.78 9.44 -21.03
CA GLY A 31 -4.44 9.73 -21.57
C GLY A 31 -4.41 9.71 -23.10
N GLY A 32 -5.06 8.72 -23.72
CA GLY A 32 -5.21 8.63 -25.18
C GLY A 32 -5.96 9.83 -25.79
N LEU A 33 -7.07 10.27 -25.15
CA LEU A 33 -7.81 11.45 -25.57
C LEU A 33 -6.98 12.73 -25.43
N LEU A 34 -6.22 12.89 -24.34
CA LEU A 34 -5.31 14.04 -24.16
C LEU A 34 -4.22 14.08 -25.22
N LEU A 35 -3.58 12.94 -25.52
CA LEU A 35 -2.53 12.83 -26.54
C LEU A 35 -3.09 13.08 -27.94
N ALA A 36 -4.23 12.48 -28.27
CA ALA A 36 -4.89 12.71 -29.56
C ALA A 36 -5.29 14.18 -29.73
N GLY A 37 -5.91 14.79 -28.71
CA GLY A 37 -6.25 16.21 -28.74
C GLY A 37 -5.03 17.12 -28.88
N SER A 38 -3.93 16.78 -28.18
CA SER A 38 -2.66 17.51 -28.29
C SER A 38 -2.07 17.46 -29.71
N MET A 39 -2.16 16.32 -30.39
CA MET A 39 -1.70 16.17 -31.78
C MET A 39 -2.58 16.92 -32.77
N ILE A 40 -3.91 16.76 -32.67
CA ILE A 40 -4.87 17.42 -33.59
C ILE A 40 -4.76 18.94 -33.48
N MET A 41 -4.53 19.47 -32.27
CA MET A 41 -4.42 20.89 -32.03
C MET A 41 -2.99 21.42 -32.06
N SER A 42 -1.99 20.57 -32.37
CA SER A 42 -0.57 20.90 -32.44
C SER A 42 -0.01 21.53 -31.15
N TRP A 43 -0.46 21.07 -29.97
CA TRP A 43 0.00 21.57 -28.68
C TRP A 43 1.29 20.91 -28.19
N GLY A 44 1.62 19.70 -28.68
CA GLY A 44 2.81 18.97 -28.24
C GLY A 44 3.10 17.74 -29.10
N THR A 45 4.05 16.91 -28.67
CA THR A 45 4.46 15.66 -29.33
C THR A 45 4.24 14.47 -28.43
N ILE A 46 3.94 13.28 -28.99
CA ILE A 46 3.73 12.02 -28.23
C ILE A 46 5.08 11.40 -27.90
N LEU A 47 5.92 11.23 -28.91
CA LEU A 47 7.24 10.61 -28.81
C LEU A 47 8.35 11.64 -29.09
N PRO A 48 9.55 11.42 -28.52
CA PRO A 48 10.72 12.22 -28.88
C PRO A 48 11.06 12.14 -30.38
N ALA A 49 11.73 13.17 -30.88
CA ALA A 49 12.22 13.19 -32.26
C ALA A 49 13.03 11.92 -32.59
N GLY A 50 12.77 11.31 -33.72
CA GLY A 50 13.42 10.07 -34.18
C GLY A 50 12.84 8.76 -33.62
N LYS A 51 11.82 8.81 -32.75
CA LYS A 51 11.10 7.61 -32.24
C LYS A 51 9.66 7.49 -32.77
N SER A 52 9.19 8.46 -33.55
CA SER A 52 7.88 8.41 -34.17
C SER A 52 7.78 7.26 -35.20
N THR A 53 6.65 6.60 -35.23
CA THR A 53 6.31 5.56 -36.23
C THR A 53 5.97 6.13 -37.60
N GLY A 54 5.92 7.48 -37.71
CA GLY A 54 5.47 8.19 -38.91
C GLY A 54 3.97 8.53 -38.91
N MET A 55 3.19 8.00 -37.98
CA MET A 55 1.76 8.28 -37.82
C MET A 55 1.41 8.46 -36.34
N TRP A 56 0.88 9.62 -35.96
CA TRP A 56 0.61 9.96 -34.56
C TRP A 56 -0.36 8.97 -33.85
N SER A 57 -1.32 8.41 -34.58
CA SER A 57 -2.24 7.40 -34.03
C SER A 57 -1.51 6.12 -33.62
N PHE A 58 -0.47 5.71 -34.34
CA PHE A 58 0.39 4.58 -33.98
C PHE A 58 1.38 4.96 -32.89
N ASP A 59 1.82 6.20 -32.84
CA ASP A 59 2.70 6.70 -31.78
C ASP A 59 2.07 6.59 -30.39
N ILE A 60 0.74 6.71 -30.28
CA ILE A 60 0.00 6.47 -29.04
C ILE A 60 0.23 5.03 -28.54
N PHE A 61 0.09 4.03 -29.41
CA PHE A 61 0.29 2.62 -29.05
C PHE A 61 1.75 2.27 -28.85
N GLU A 62 2.65 2.89 -29.61
CA GLU A 62 4.10 2.74 -29.44
C GLU A 62 4.56 3.31 -28.09
N LEU A 63 3.97 4.42 -27.65
CA LEU A 63 4.20 4.94 -26.29
C LEU A 63 3.76 3.92 -25.24
N ILE A 64 2.55 3.34 -25.35
CA ILE A 64 2.07 2.30 -24.43
C ILE A 64 3.04 1.12 -24.40
N ARG A 65 3.45 0.60 -25.57
CA ARG A 65 4.42 -0.50 -25.69
C ARG A 65 5.73 -0.18 -24.98
N THR A 66 6.25 1.01 -25.19
CA THR A 66 7.51 1.47 -24.60
C THR A 66 7.41 1.58 -23.08
N LEU A 67 6.28 2.12 -22.57
CA LEU A 67 6.03 2.20 -21.13
C LEU A 67 5.95 0.80 -20.49
N PHE A 68 5.25 -0.15 -21.14
CA PHE A 68 5.23 -1.53 -20.67
C PHE A 68 6.63 -2.14 -20.62
N ALA A 69 7.40 -2.04 -21.71
CA ALA A 69 8.75 -2.60 -21.77
C ALA A 69 9.67 -2.04 -20.67
N ASN A 70 9.65 -0.72 -20.47
CA ASN A 70 10.49 -0.07 -19.48
C ASN A 70 10.09 -0.41 -18.04
N ARG A 71 8.77 -0.41 -17.76
CA ARG A 71 8.28 -0.66 -16.41
C ARG A 71 8.35 -2.12 -15.99
N LEU A 72 8.19 -3.06 -16.92
CA LEU A 72 8.30 -4.49 -16.60
C LEU A 72 9.71 -4.92 -16.22
N SER A 73 10.74 -4.40 -16.88
CA SER A 73 12.12 -4.84 -16.65
C SER A 73 12.74 -4.38 -15.33
N GLY A 74 12.23 -3.31 -14.73
CA GLY A 74 12.74 -2.75 -13.47
C GLY A 74 11.75 -2.85 -12.34
N LEU A 75 10.99 -1.78 -12.13
CA LEU A 75 9.97 -1.65 -11.09
C LEU A 75 9.00 -2.84 -11.08
N GLY A 76 8.52 -3.24 -12.26
CA GLY A 76 7.51 -4.29 -12.41
C GLY A 76 7.97 -5.61 -11.84
N LEU A 77 9.18 -6.07 -12.17
CA LEU A 77 9.71 -7.33 -11.65
C LEU A 77 9.89 -7.29 -10.13
N ASN A 78 10.31 -6.16 -9.54
CA ASN A 78 10.40 -6.01 -8.08
C ASN A 78 9.02 -6.22 -7.44
N ILE A 79 8.01 -5.49 -7.90
CA ILE A 79 6.65 -5.56 -7.36
C ILE A 79 6.04 -6.96 -7.55
N MET A 80 6.24 -7.56 -8.72
CA MET A 80 5.75 -8.90 -9.03
C MET A 80 6.40 -9.95 -8.11
N ALA A 81 7.72 -9.91 -7.92
CA ALA A 81 8.44 -10.84 -7.06
C ALA A 81 7.98 -10.76 -5.60
N VAL A 82 7.77 -9.55 -5.08
CA VAL A 82 7.21 -9.33 -3.72
C VAL A 82 5.83 -9.96 -3.58
N GLY A 83 4.93 -9.71 -4.54
CA GLY A 83 3.57 -10.27 -4.49
C GLY A 83 3.54 -11.78 -4.66
N GLY A 84 4.45 -12.33 -5.47
CA GLY A 84 4.64 -13.77 -5.62
C GLY A 84 5.10 -14.42 -4.31
N PHE A 85 6.14 -13.87 -3.70
CA PHE A 85 6.67 -14.33 -2.42
C PHE A 85 5.62 -14.27 -1.31
N ALA A 86 4.94 -13.14 -1.15
CA ALA A 86 3.91 -12.97 -0.13
C ALA A 86 2.81 -14.04 -0.26
N ARG A 87 2.31 -14.29 -1.48
CA ARG A 87 1.29 -15.30 -1.73
C ARG A 87 1.78 -16.73 -1.45
N TYR A 88 3.05 -17.01 -1.73
CA TYR A 88 3.64 -18.31 -1.40
C TYR A 88 3.79 -18.50 0.11
N MET A 89 4.22 -17.47 0.86
CA MET A 89 4.29 -17.49 2.34
C MET A 89 2.92 -17.75 2.98
N ASP A 90 1.87 -17.13 2.46
CA ASP A 90 0.50 -17.36 2.93
C ASP A 90 0.07 -18.81 2.69
N LYS A 91 0.38 -19.36 1.53
CA LYS A 91 0.02 -20.74 1.17
C LYS A 91 0.67 -21.80 2.08
N ILE A 92 1.96 -21.67 2.35
CA ILE A 92 2.68 -22.64 3.22
C ILE A 92 2.44 -22.40 4.71
N GLY A 93 1.69 -21.35 5.08
CA GLY A 93 1.35 -20.97 6.45
C GLY A 93 2.47 -20.23 7.19
N ALA A 94 3.53 -19.80 6.52
CA ALA A 94 4.65 -19.12 7.15
C ALA A 94 4.25 -17.80 7.79
N SER A 95 3.35 -17.04 7.15
CA SER A 95 2.76 -15.82 7.72
C SER A 95 2.02 -16.10 9.02
N ASN A 96 1.26 -17.21 9.09
CA ASN A 96 0.55 -17.64 10.32
C ASN A 96 1.53 -17.96 11.44
N ALA A 97 2.63 -18.67 11.14
CA ALA A 97 3.66 -19.02 12.14
C ALA A 97 4.32 -17.76 12.72
N LEU A 98 4.61 -16.76 11.88
CA LEU A 98 5.19 -15.49 12.30
C LEU A 98 4.25 -14.73 13.25
N VAL A 99 2.98 -14.59 12.87
CA VAL A 99 1.97 -13.94 13.71
C VAL A 99 1.81 -14.67 15.04
N ALA A 100 1.65 -15.99 15.03
CA ALA A 100 1.48 -16.80 16.23
C ALA A 100 2.68 -16.72 17.20
N LEU A 101 3.91 -16.58 16.67
CA LEU A 101 5.10 -16.42 17.49
C LEU A 101 5.16 -15.04 18.17
N THR A 102 4.82 -13.99 17.43
CA THR A 102 4.97 -12.59 17.87
C THR A 102 3.87 -12.13 18.84
N ILE A 103 2.74 -12.81 18.90
CA ILE A 103 1.62 -12.48 19.81
C ILE A 103 1.91 -12.84 21.27
N ARG A 104 2.69 -13.87 21.53
CA ARG A 104 2.90 -14.42 22.90
C ARG A 104 3.29 -13.38 23.95
N PRO A 105 4.22 -12.42 23.72
CA PRO A 105 4.57 -11.41 24.69
C PRO A 105 3.41 -10.50 25.09
N LEU A 106 2.47 -10.23 24.18
CA LEU A 106 1.33 -9.35 24.44
C LEU A 106 0.35 -9.94 25.49
N MET A 107 0.29 -11.26 25.57
CA MET A 107 -0.56 -11.95 26.56
C MET A 107 -0.14 -11.71 28.02
N LEU A 108 1.07 -11.17 28.25
CA LEU A 108 1.54 -10.81 29.59
C LEU A 108 0.93 -9.50 30.12
N LEU A 109 0.38 -8.68 29.22
CA LEU A 109 -0.26 -7.41 29.57
C LEU A 109 -1.71 -7.65 29.99
N LYS A 110 -2.17 -7.00 31.08
CA LYS A 110 -3.53 -7.22 31.64
C LYS A 110 -4.53 -6.11 31.29
N SER A 111 -4.09 -4.98 30.78
CA SER A 111 -4.98 -3.85 30.48
C SER A 111 -5.55 -3.95 29.06
N PRO A 112 -6.88 -4.09 28.89
CA PRO A 112 -7.50 -4.38 27.58
C PRO A 112 -7.07 -3.42 26.47
N TYR A 113 -7.22 -2.12 26.68
CA TYR A 113 -6.92 -1.12 25.65
C TYR A 113 -5.42 -0.90 25.44
N ILE A 114 -4.55 -1.19 26.43
CA ILE A 114 -3.09 -1.19 26.26
C ILE A 114 -2.69 -2.38 25.37
N VAL A 115 -3.25 -3.57 25.63
CA VAL A 115 -3.00 -4.75 24.79
C VAL A 115 -3.46 -4.49 23.36
N MET A 116 -4.63 -3.86 23.19
CA MET A 116 -5.15 -3.50 21.87
C MET A 116 -4.20 -2.55 21.12
N SER A 117 -3.72 -1.49 21.76
CA SER A 117 -2.78 -0.56 21.14
C SER A 117 -1.41 -1.20 20.87
N ALA A 118 -0.94 -2.06 21.76
CA ALA A 118 0.28 -2.83 21.55
C ALA A 118 0.12 -3.86 20.42
N CYS A 119 -1.06 -4.47 20.25
CA CYS A 119 -1.41 -5.32 19.12
C CYS A 119 -1.35 -4.52 17.81
N TRP A 120 -1.88 -3.30 17.80
CA TRP A 120 -1.80 -2.43 16.63
C TRP A 120 -0.34 -2.10 16.27
N VAL A 121 0.49 -1.73 17.27
CA VAL A 121 1.93 -1.50 17.03
C VAL A 121 2.62 -2.77 16.52
N LEU A 122 2.34 -3.93 17.11
CA LEU A 122 2.87 -5.20 16.64
C LEU A 122 2.48 -5.45 15.17
N GLY A 123 1.23 -5.19 14.81
CA GLY A 123 0.76 -5.31 13.43
C GLY A 123 1.51 -4.40 12.46
N MET A 124 1.85 -3.17 12.87
CA MET A 124 2.70 -2.26 12.09
C MET A 124 4.09 -2.85 11.80
N PHE A 125 4.71 -3.52 12.78
CA PHE A 125 6.00 -4.21 12.57
C PHE A 125 5.86 -5.51 11.78
N LEU A 126 4.79 -6.28 11.98
CA LEU A 126 4.49 -7.45 11.15
C LEU A 126 4.32 -7.08 9.66
N GLY A 127 3.82 -5.88 9.39
CA GLY A 127 3.70 -5.30 8.06
C GLY A 127 5.03 -5.11 7.32
N LEU A 128 6.17 -5.12 8.01
CA LEU A 128 7.49 -5.12 7.36
C LEU A 128 7.75 -6.42 6.59
N ALA A 129 7.18 -7.53 7.05
CA ALA A 129 7.35 -8.87 6.45
C ALA A 129 6.08 -9.35 5.72
N ILE A 130 4.89 -8.89 6.11
CA ILE A 130 3.59 -9.29 5.55
C ILE A 130 2.95 -8.09 4.86
N ASN A 131 3.24 -7.90 3.59
CA ASN A 131 2.82 -6.72 2.80
C ASN A 131 1.36 -6.79 2.28
N SER A 132 0.49 -7.59 2.90
CA SER A 132 -0.92 -7.73 2.52
C SER A 132 -1.83 -7.24 3.64
N ALA A 133 -2.47 -6.08 3.47
CA ALA A 133 -3.34 -5.51 4.50
C ALA A 133 -4.51 -6.43 4.87
N SER A 134 -5.19 -6.99 3.88
CA SER A 134 -6.30 -7.94 4.13
C SER A 134 -5.78 -9.26 4.69
N GLY A 135 -4.64 -9.76 4.20
CA GLY A 135 -4.01 -10.99 4.70
C GLY A 135 -3.59 -10.85 6.16
N LEU A 136 -2.85 -9.79 6.51
CA LEU A 136 -2.46 -9.54 7.91
C LEU A 136 -3.68 -9.34 8.81
N ALA A 137 -4.68 -8.59 8.37
CA ALA A 137 -5.91 -8.40 9.13
C ALA A 137 -6.62 -9.73 9.40
N MET A 138 -6.78 -10.62 8.39
CA MET A 138 -7.36 -11.96 8.59
C MET A 138 -6.59 -12.76 9.65
N LEU A 139 -5.26 -12.77 9.57
CA LEU A 139 -4.43 -13.49 10.55
C LEU A 139 -4.61 -12.94 11.96
N LEU A 140 -4.64 -11.64 12.13
CA LEU A 140 -4.85 -10.99 13.42
C LEU A 140 -6.31 -11.16 13.91
N MET A 141 -7.30 -11.20 13.02
CA MET A 141 -8.69 -11.50 13.37
C MET A 141 -8.84 -12.92 13.92
N VAL A 142 -8.13 -13.90 13.38
CA VAL A 142 -8.17 -15.28 13.90
C VAL A 142 -7.39 -15.42 15.21
N THR A 143 -6.29 -14.72 15.36
CA THR A 143 -5.33 -14.92 16.47
C THR A 143 -5.49 -13.93 17.62
N MET A 144 -5.58 -12.64 17.32
CA MET A 144 -5.60 -11.56 18.33
C MET A 144 -7.00 -11.09 18.69
N PHE A 145 -7.93 -11.08 17.75
CA PHE A 145 -9.29 -10.62 18.02
C PHE A 145 -9.97 -11.37 19.15
N PRO A 146 -9.95 -12.74 19.22
CA PRO A 146 -10.54 -13.45 20.34
C PRO A 146 -9.92 -13.05 21.69
N ILE A 147 -8.60 -12.88 21.72
CA ILE A 147 -7.87 -12.47 22.93
C ILE A 147 -8.27 -11.07 23.38
N LEU A 148 -8.34 -10.10 22.45
CA LEU A 148 -8.73 -8.73 22.76
C LEU A 148 -10.16 -8.65 23.30
N VAL A 149 -11.09 -9.38 22.69
CA VAL A 149 -12.48 -9.43 23.13
C VAL A 149 -12.59 -10.13 24.49
N ALA A 150 -11.85 -11.22 24.68
CA ALA A 150 -11.81 -11.93 25.97
C ALA A 150 -11.24 -11.07 27.11
N LEU A 151 -10.28 -10.18 26.80
CA LEU A 151 -9.79 -9.20 27.75
C LEU A 151 -10.79 -8.08 28.07
N GLY A 152 -11.90 -8.02 27.34
CA GLY A 152 -12.98 -7.05 27.57
C GLY A 152 -12.95 -5.83 26.65
N VAL A 153 -12.19 -5.84 25.54
CA VAL A 153 -12.31 -4.85 24.46
C VAL A 153 -13.56 -5.16 23.65
N SER A 154 -14.33 -4.16 23.23
CA SER A 154 -15.49 -4.40 22.36
C SER A 154 -15.07 -4.99 21.01
N ARG A 155 -15.95 -5.80 20.40
CA ARG A 155 -15.70 -6.42 19.09
C ARG A 155 -15.31 -5.35 18.04
N ILE A 156 -16.02 -4.23 18.03
CA ILE A 156 -15.79 -3.16 17.06
C ILE A 156 -14.44 -2.45 17.29
N SER A 157 -14.05 -2.21 18.54
CA SER A 157 -12.75 -1.58 18.86
C SER A 157 -11.58 -2.49 18.57
N ALA A 158 -11.68 -3.78 18.89
CA ALA A 158 -10.66 -4.78 18.53
C ALA A 158 -10.48 -4.86 17.00
N THR A 159 -11.60 -4.91 16.26
CA THR A 159 -11.57 -4.92 14.78
C THR A 159 -11.00 -3.64 14.21
N ALA A 160 -11.32 -2.47 14.78
CA ALA A 160 -10.79 -1.19 14.30
C ALA A 160 -9.26 -1.10 14.44
N ALA A 161 -8.71 -1.56 15.55
CA ALA A 161 -7.27 -1.64 15.74
C ALA A 161 -6.63 -2.60 14.71
N ILE A 162 -7.17 -3.80 14.55
CA ILE A 162 -6.65 -4.81 13.61
C ILE A 162 -6.73 -4.33 12.15
N ALA A 163 -7.85 -3.75 11.73
CA ALA A 163 -8.06 -3.34 10.35
C ALA A 163 -7.14 -2.19 9.89
N THR A 164 -6.52 -1.47 10.83
CA THR A 164 -5.64 -0.33 10.56
C THR A 164 -4.15 -0.63 10.76
N THR A 165 -3.76 -1.87 10.98
CA THR A 165 -2.36 -2.29 11.24
C THR A 165 -1.41 -2.09 10.05
N LEU A 166 -1.89 -1.83 8.84
CA LEU A 166 -1.09 -1.46 7.67
C LEU A 166 -1.54 -0.10 7.12
N CYS A 167 -1.66 0.90 8.01
CA CYS A 167 -2.06 2.25 7.61
C CYS A 167 -0.91 3.11 7.07
N LEU A 168 0.35 2.72 7.26
CA LEU A 168 1.51 3.45 6.73
C LEU A 168 2.13 2.78 5.51
N ASP A 169 2.00 1.46 5.34
CA ASP A 169 2.67 0.68 4.28
C ASP A 169 4.18 1.02 4.16
N TRP A 170 4.90 0.95 5.28
CA TRP A 170 6.26 1.48 5.46
C TRP A 170 7.38 0.43 5.34
N SER A 171 7.16 -0.68 4.68
CA SER A 171 8.19 -1.71 4.44
C SER A 171 9.08 -1.35 3.24
N PRO A 172 10.41 -1.57 3.28
CA PRO A 172 11.28 -1.37 2.11
C PRO A 172 10.95 -2.34 0.96
N SER A 173 10.24 -3.42 1.23
CA SER A 173 9.72 -4.36 0.24
C SER A 173 8.25 -4.13 -0.10
N ASP A 174 7.60 -3.09 0.43
CA ASP A 174 6.24 -2.73 0.01
C ASP A 174 6.21 -2.15 -1.41
N THR A 175 5.15 -2.46 -2.15
CA THR A 175 5.02 -2.03 -3.55
C THR A 175 4.93 -0.52 -3.71
N GLY A 176 4.28 0.16 -2.78
CA GLY A 176 4.19 1.62 -2.75
C GLY A 176 5.53 2.26 -2.40
N THR A 177 6.26 1.69 -1.44
CA THR A 177 7.62 2.14 -1.08
C THR A 177 8.60 2.01 -2.26
N ILE A 178 8.58 0.86 -2.96
CA ILE A 178 9.43 0.62 -4.13
C ILE A 178 9.15 1.67 -5.21
N PHE A 179 7.87 1.96 -5.47
CA PHE A 179 7.48 2.95 -6.45
C PHE A 179 7.81 4.38 -6.01
N ALA A 180 7.57 4.73 -4.74
CA ALA A 180 7.92 6.03 -4.18
C ALA A 180 9.44 6.29 -4.24
N ALA A 181 10.23 5.28 -3.92
CA ALA A 181 11.69 5.34 -4.01
C ALA A 181 12.16 5.59 -5.45
N GLU A 182 11.57 4.90 -6.43
CA GLU A 182 11.88 5.12 -7.84
C GLU A 182 11.53 6.54 -8.31
N ILE A 183 10.34 7.04 -7.94
CA ILE A 183 9.92 8.42 -8.23
C ILE A 183 10.88 9.45 -7.61
N ALA A 184 11.37 9.17 -6.40
CA ALA A 184 12.32 10.03 -5.69
C ALA A 184 13.78 9.86 -6.15
N GLY A 185 14.10 8.83 -6.96
CA GLY A 185 15.43 8.55 -7.46
C GLY A 185 16.36 7.88 -6.43
N PHE A 186 15.81 7.12 -5.48
CA PHE A 186 16.55 6.42 -4.42
C PHE A 186 16.43 4.91 -4.53
N ASP A 187 17.41 4.19 -3.96
CA ASP A 187 17.24 2.79 -3.62
C ASP A 187 16.14 2.62 -2.58
N PRO A 188 15.28 1.58 -2.66
CA PRO A 188 14.17 1.38 -1.73
C PRO A 188 14.58 1.31 -0.26
N VAL A 189 15.74 0.73 0.08
CA VAL A 189 16.23 0.65 1.46
C VAL A 189 16.72 2.01 1.95
N ILE A 190 17.43 2.74 1.09
CA ILE A 190 17.89 4.12 1.39
C ILE A 190 16.66 5.02 1.60
N TYR A 191 15.67 4.93 0.71
CA TYR A 191 14.42 5.70 0.83
C TYR A 191 13.68 5.39 2.13
N TRP A 192 13.51 4.11 2.45
CA TRP A 192 12.88 3.64 3.68
C TRP A 192 13.61 4.17 4.91
N HIS A 193 14.94 4.00 4.96
CA HIS A 193 15.75 4.44 6.10
C HIS A 193 15.73 5.96 6.27
N THR A 194 15.91 6.71 5.18
CA THR A 194 16.08 8.16 5.23
C THR A 194 14.78 8.92 5.41
N PHE A 195 13.68 8.43 4.81
CA PHE A 195 12.42 9.17 4.76
C PHE A 195 11.30 8.50 5.55
N GLN A 196 11.10 7.19 5.42
CA GLN A 196 9.95 6.53 6.05
C GLN A 196 10.18 6.26 7.54
N ILE A 197 11.38 5.85 7.98
CA ILE A 197 11.65 5.59 9.41
C ILE A 197 11.42 6.85 10.26
N PRO A 198 11.94 8.04 9.93
CA PRO A 198 11.68 9.24 10.73
C PRO A 198 10.18 9.57 10.86
N ILE A 199 9.42 9.44 9.78
CA ILE A 199 7.96 9.63 9.83
C ILE A 199 7.29 8.54 10.68
N ALA A 200 7.66 7.28 10.50
CA ALA A 200 7.09 6.17 11.27
C ALA A 200 7.36 6.32 12.78
N CYS A 201 8.57 6.74 13.17
CA CYS A 201 8.93 7.02 14.56
C CYS A 201 8.08 8.14 15.18
N ALA A 202 7.69 9.14 14.39
CA ALA A 202 6.81 10.21 14.85
C ALA A 202 5.34 9.79 14.89
N VAL A 203 4.87 9.06 13.87
CA VAL A 203 3.44 8.76 13.66
C VAL A 203 2.98 7.54 14.47
N ILE A 204 3.75 6.44 14.50
CA ILE A 204 3.31 5.19 15.12
C ILE A 204 2.95 5.36 16.62
N PRO A 205 3.78 5.99 17.46
CA PRO A 205 3.42 6.17 18.88
C PRO A 205 2.17 7.01 19.07
N CYS A 206 2.04 8.08 18.28
CA CYS A 206 0.90 9.00 18.39
C CYS A 206 -0.41 8.32 17.93
N VAL A 207 -0.38 7.52 16.87
CA VAL A 207 -1.56 6.78 16.38
C VAL A 207 -1.93 5.64 17.34
N ALA A 208 -0.94 4.98 17.98
CA ALA A 208 -1.20 4.00 19.05
C ALA A 208 -1.95 4.63 20.23
N ILE A 209 -1.55 5.84 20.66
CA ILE A 209 -2.26 6.63 21.67
C ILE A 209 -3.64 7.04 21.17
N ALA A 210 -3.77 7.46 19.90
CA ALA A 210 -5.06 7.82 19.32
C ALA A 210 -6.02 6.62 19.31
N HIS A 211 -5.55 5.41 18.98
CA HIS A 211 -6.34 4.19 19.10
C HIS A 211 -6.76 3.92 20.55
N TYR A 212 -5.82 3.97 21.49
CA TYR A 212 -6.12 3.79 22.91
C TYR A 212 -7.25 4.73 23.38
N LEU A 213 -7.09 6.02 23.12
CA LEU A 213 -8.04 7.05 23.57
C LEU A 213 -9.39 6.91 22.86
N THR A 214 -9.37 6.82 21.52
CA THR A 214 -10.59 6.78 20.71
C THR A 214 -11.43 5.56 21.05
N GLN A 215 -10.84 4.36 21.07
CA GLN A 215 -11.59 3.14 21.32
C GLN A 215 -12.14 3.10 22.75
N LYS A 216 -11.34 3.50 23.74
CA LYS A 216 -11.77 3.57 25.15
C LYS A 216 -12.91 4.57 25.38
N ILE A 217 -12.84 5.76 24.74
CA ILE A 217 -13.88 6.78 24.85
C ILE A 217 -15.16 6.33 24.17
N MET A 218 -15.05 5.79 22.96
CA MET A 218 -16.21 5.37 22.19
C MET A 218 -16.89 4.13 22.80
N ASP A 219 -16.12 3.17 23.32
CA ASP A 219 -16.69 2.02 24.05
C ASP A 219 -17.45 2.48 25.29
N LYS A 220 -16.90 3.42 26.05
CA LYS A 220 -17.60 4.02 27.19
C LYS A 220 -18.88 4.74 26.78
N ARG A 221 -18.84 5.49 25.66
CA ARG A 221 -20.00 6.19 25.12
C ARG A 221 -21.11 5.25 24.66
N ASP A 222 -20.71 4.10 24.07
CA ASP A 222 -21.65 3.07 23.60
C ASP A 222 -22.16 2.16 24.74
N GLY A 223 -21.78 2.46 26.00
CA GLY A 223 -22.21 1.69 27.20
C GLY A 223 -21.54 0.33 27.32
N HIS A 224 -20.41 0.10 26.62
CA HIS A 224 -19.68 -1.17 26.72
C HIS A 224 -19.07 -1.35 28.10
N ILE A 225 -19.38 -2.50 28.73
CA ILE A 225 -18.83 -2.88 30.04
C ILE A 225 -17.66 -3.82 29.82
N VAL A 226 -16.48 -3.42 30.31
CA VAL A 226 -15.27 -4.25 30.27
C VAL A 226 -15.48 -5.48 31.15
N ARG A 227 -15.67 -6.65 30.53
CA ARG A 227 -15.84 -7.94 31.23
C ARG A 227 -14.91 -8.96 30.57
N ALA A 228 -14.11 -9.65 31.36
CA ALA A 228 -13.30 -10.76 30.88
C ALA A 228 -14.20 -11.94 30.48
N LEU A 229 -13.91 -12.53 29.32
CA LEU A 229 -14.56 -13.71 28.76
C LEU A 229 -13.51 -14.81 28.54
N ASP A 230 -13.95 -16.06 28.33
CA ASP A 230 -13.04 -17.10 27.83
C ASP A 230 -12.78 -16.85 26.32
N PRO A 231 -11.52 -16.82 25.88
CA PRO A 231 -11.18 -16.67 24.45
C PRO A 231 -11.85 -17.73 23.55
N ALA A 232 -12.09 -18.93 24.07
CA ALA A 232 -12.75 -20.00 23.34
C ALA A 232 -14.25 -19.73 23.06
N GLU A 233 -14.89 -18.85 23.83
CA GLU A 233 -16.28 -18.44 23.64
C GLU A 233 -16.44 -17.35 22.57
N VAL A 234 -15.33 -16.73 22.12
CA VAL A 234 -15.35 -15.64 21.15
C VAL A 234 -15.35 -16.21 19.73
N SER A 235 -16.53 -16.18 19.09
CA SER A 235 -16.67 -16.61 17.70
C SER A 235 -16.13 -15.60 16.69
N VAL A 236 -15.46 -16.11 15.66
CA VAL A 236 -15.04 -15.39 14.46
C VAL A 236 -15.72 -16.02 13.25
N ASN A 237 -16.37 -15.22 12.42
CA ASN A 237 -17.01 -15.71 11.21
C ASN A 237 -15.96 -15.98 10.14
N ILE A 238 -15.87 -17.23 9.69
CA ILE A 238 -14.95 -17.65 8.61
C ILE A 238 -15.85 -18.20 7.49
N GLU A 239 -15.95 -17.48 6.39
CA GLU A 239 -16.92 -17.79 5.33
C GLU A 239 -16.34 -18.72 4.26
N THR A 240 -15.05 -18.64 3.98
CA THR A 240 -14.42 -19.41 2.90
C THR A 240 -13.62 -20.61 3.40
N GLU A 241 -13.57 -21.68 2.58
CA GLU A 241 -12.74 -22.86 2.86
C GLU A 241 -11.24 -22.53 2.89
N ASP A 242 -10.80 -21.55 2.11
CA ASP A 242 -9.41 -21.12 2.10
C ASP A 242 -9.05 -20.36 3.39
N GLU A 243 -9.95 -19.54 3.93
CA GLU A 243 -9.80 -18.90 5.24
C GLU A 243 -9.79 -19.91 6.37
N LYS A 244 -10.66 -20.94 6.32
CA LYS A 244 -10.65 -22.04 7.29
C LYS A 244 -9.33 -22.81 7.25
N LYS A 245 -8.83 -23.15 6.06
CA LYS A 245 -7.55 -23.84 5.90
C LYS A 245 -6.38 -23.00 6.42
N ALA A 246 -6.38 -21.69 6.15
CA ALA A 246 -5.37 -20.76 6.66
C ALA A 246 -5.42 -20.69 8.21
N ALA A 247 -6.60 -20.57 8.79
CA ALA A 247 -6.80 -20.50 10.24
C ALA A 247 -6.40 -21.80 10.95
N LEU A 248 -6.63 -22.95 10.34
CA LEU A 248 -6.31 -24.29 10.87
C LEU A 248 -4.90 -24.76 10.56
N SER A 249 -4.15 -24.04 9.73
CA SER A 249 -2.76 -24.37 9.40
C SER A 249 -1.86 -24.17 10.61
N HIS A 250 -1.25 -25.25 11.11
CA HIS A 250 -0.26 -25.24 12.19
C HIS A 250 1.13 -25.60 11.65
N PRO A 251 1.80 -24.69 10.92
CA PRO A 251 3.15 -24.95 10.42
C PRO A 251 4.16 -25.02 11.58
N PRO A 252 5.32 -25.68 11.39
CA PRO A 252 6.38 -25.66 12.37
C PRO A 252 6.80 -24.23 12.74
N LYS A 253 7.14 -23.98 14.00
CA LYS A 253 7.51 -22.62 14.49
C LYS A 253 8.66 -21.98 13.70
N ILE A 254 9.56 -22.78 13.14
CA ILE A 254 10.69 -22.30 12.32
C ILE A 254 10.21 -21.59 11.04
N TYR A 255 9.00 -21.89 10.55
CA TYR A 255 8.40 -21.21 9.40
C TYR A 255 8.18 -19.72 9.63
N ALA A 256 8.10 -19.28 10.90
CA ALA A 256 8.04 -17.87 11.25
C ALA A 256 9.23 -17.04 10.74
N LEU A 257 10.38 -17.68 10.49
CA LEU A 257 11.56 -17.02 9.94
C LEU A 257 11.48 -16.79 8.43
N LEU A 258 10.72 -17.61 7.70
CA LEU A 258 10.69 -17.58 6.23
C LEU A 258 10.25 -16.23 5.65
N PRO A 259 9.17 -15.58 6.14
CA PRO A 259 8.77 -14.26 5.65
C PRO A 259 9.80 -13.15 5.94
N ILE A 260 10.65 -13.35 6.95
CA ILE A 260 11.67 -12.37 7.37
C ILE A 260 12.94 -12.47 6.51
N ILE A 261 13.22 -13.65 5.90
CA ILE A 261 14.46 -13.89 5.16
C ILE A 261 14.71 -12.84 4.06
N PRO A 262 13.79 -12.54 3.13
CA PRO A 262 14.07 -11.54 2.09
C PRO A 262 14.34 -10.16 2.67
N LEU A 263 13.59 -9.76 3.70
CA LEU A 263 13.81 -8.49 4.38
C LEU A 263 15.20 -8.43 5.00
N ALA A 264 15.61 -9.49 5.71
CA ALA A 264 16.95 -9.58 6.29
C ALA A 264 18.04 -9.53 5.22
N LEU A 265 17.88 -10.24 4.11
CA LEU A 265 18.82 -10.21 2.98
C LEU A 265 18.95 -8.80 2.40
N ILE A 266 17.82 -8.13 2.13
CA ILE A 266 17.81 -6.76 1.59
C ILE A 266 18.52 -5.79 2.54
N LEU A 267 18.30 -5.90 3.85
CA LEU A 267 18.90 -5.01 4.84
C LEU A 267 20.39 -5.28 5.04
N ILE A 268 20.79 -6.55 5.22
CA ILE A 268 22.18 -6.96 5.45
C ILE A 268 23.08 -6.59 4.26
N PHE A 269 22.60 -6.86 3.03
CA PHE A 269 23.33 -6.60 1.79
C PHE A 269 22.95 -5.24 1.17
N SER A 270 22.39 -4.32 1.96
CA SER A 270 22.13 -2.96 1.52
C SER A 270 23.42 -2.11 1.49
N PRO A 271 23.41 -0.98 0.78
CA PRO A 271 24.51 -0.01 0.84
C PRO A 271 24.80 0.52 2.26
N LEU A 272 23.84 0.39 3.19
CA LEU A 272 23.98 0.81 4.58
C LEU A 272 24.84 -0.13 5.43
N CYS A 273 24.79 -1.46 5.15
CA CYS A 273 25.50 -2.46 5.95
C CYS A 273 26.69 -3.08 5.22
N LEU A 274 26.49 -3.59 4.02
CA LEU A 274 27.54 -4.26 3.23
C LEU A 274 27.57 -3.73 1.79
N PRO A 275 28.18 -2.55 1.56
CA PRO A 275 28.15 -1.86 0.25
C PRO A 275 28.88 -2.60 -0.87
N GLY A 276 29.71 -3.62 -0.55
CA GLY A 276 30.46 -4.40 -1.53
C GLY A 276 29.64 -5.48 -2.25
N ILE A 277 28.46 -5.84 -1.75
CA ILE A 277 27.59 -6.88 -2.31
C ILE A 277 26.27 -6.26 -2.75
N LYS A 278 25.95 -6.36 -4.04
CA LYS A 278 24.71 -5.82 -4.59
C LYS A 278 23.57 -6.83 -4.49
N MET A 279 22.66 -6.64 -3.55
CA MET A 279 21.42 -7.39 -3.42
C MET A 279 20.25 -6.52 -3.89
N ASN A 280 19.46 -7.02 -4.83
CA ASN A 280 18.22 -6.36 -5.20
C ASN A 280 17.01 -7.14 -4.66
N ILE A 281 15.85 -6.48 -4.66
CA ILE A 281 14.60 -7.05 -4.11
C ILE A 281 14.22 -8.36 -4.80
N ILE A 282 14.38 -8.46 -6.13
CA ILE A 282 14.06 -9.68 -6.89
C ILE A 282 14.91 -10.85 -6.41
N MET A 283 16.23 -10.64 -6.29
CA MET A 283 17.15 -11.69 -5.82
C MET A 283 16.77 -12.16 -4.41
N ALA A 284 16.49 -11.24 -3.49
CA ALA A 284 16.09 -11.58 -2.13
C ALA A 284 14.78 -12.38 -2.10
N MET A 285 13.77 -11.98 -2.89
CA MET A 285 12.50 -12.71 -2.98
C MET A 285 12.65 -14.11 -3.59
N LEU A 286 13.44 -14.24 -4.65
CA LEU A 286 13.73 -15.56 -5.27
C LEU A 286 14.51 -16.47 -4.32
N MET A 287 15.53 -15.95 -3.62
CA MET A 287 16.28 -16.69 -2.62
C MET A 287 15.39 -17.13 -1.46
N GLY A 288 14.56 -16.20 -0.95
CA GLY A 288 13.59 -16.51 0.10
C GLY A 288 12.59 -17.59 -0.34
N THR A 289 12.11 -17.53 -1.58
CA THR A 289 11.23 -18.55 -2.16
C THR A 289 11.95 -19.90 -2.26
N ALA A 290 13.18 -19.94 -2.76
CA ALA A 290 13.95 -21.17 -2.88
C ALA A 290 14.21 -21.84 -1.51
N ILE A 291 14.60 -21.05 -0.50
CA ILE A 291 14.78 -21.53 0.87
C ILE A 291 13.46 -22.08 1.42
N SER A 292 12.36 -21.40 1.17
CA SER A 292 11.03 -21.82 1.62
C SER A 292 10.55 -23.09 0.93
N MET A 293 10.86 -23.29 -0.36
CA MET A 293 10.60 -24.54 -1.08
C MET A 293 11.39 -25.70 -0.49
N ILE A 294 12.66 -25.48 -0.17
CA ILE A 294 13.49 -26.49 0.50
C ILE A 294 12.89 -26.88 1.85
N ALA A 295 12.50 -25.89 2.67
CA ALA A 295 11.83 -26.13 3.95
C ALA A 295 10.50 -26.90 3.77
N GLN A 296 9.71 -26.55 2.76
CA GLN A 296 8.45 -27.21 2.44
C GLN A 296 8.68 -28.65 1.99
N PHE A 297 9.68 -28.93 1.16
CA PHE A 297 10.05 -30.29 0.77
C PHE A 297 10.42 -31.15 2.00
N PHE A 298 11.22 -30.65 2.92
CA PHE A 298 11.54 -31.38 4.14
C PHE A 298 10.32 -31.66 5.02
N ARG A 299 9.29 -30.84 4.96
CA ARG A 299 8.03 -31.02 5.68
C ARG A 299 7.11 -32.03 5.02
N THR A 300 6.84 -31.89 3.72
CA THR A 300 5.88 -32.72 2.99
C THR A 300 6.44 -34.03 2.54
N ARG A 301 7.77 -34.10 2.30
CA ARG A 301 8.49 -35.23 1.67
C ARG A 301 7.93 -35.59 0.28
N ASP A 302 7.17 -34.69 -0.33
CA ASP A 302 6.62 -34.85 -1.68
C ASP A 302 7.22 -33.78 -2.62
N LEU A 303 8.08 -34.23 -3.52
CA LEU A 303 8.75 -33.34 -4.48
C LEU A 303 7.77 -32.82 -5.53
N LYS A 304 6.79 -33.61 -5.92
CA LYS A 304 5.80 -33.25 -6.93
C LYS A 304 4.87 -32.16 -6.40
N GLU A 305 4.39 -32.31 -5.17
CA GLU A 305 3.58 -31.29 -4.49
C GLU A 305 4.38 -30.00 -4.33
N THR A 306 5.61 -30.06 -3.78
CA THR A 306 6.48 -28.90 -3.57
C THR A 306 6.75 -28.14 -4.89
N PHE A 307 7.00 -28.85 -5.99
CA PHE A 307 7.23 -28.21 -7.28
C PHE A 307 5.94 -27.62 -7.87
N SER A 308 4.79 -28.23 -7.65
CA SER A 308 3.52 -27.67 -8.09
C SER A 308 3.15 -26.40 -7.35
N GLU A 309 3.55 -26.27 -6.09
CA GLU A 309 3.28 -25.07 -5.28
C GLU A 309 4.01 -23.80 -5.77
N ILE A 310 5.10 -23.93 -6.55
CA ILE A 310 5.78 -22.76 -7.14
C ILE A 310 4.86 -21.98 -8.10
N GLN A 311 3.85 -22.63 -8.67
CA GLN A 311 2.86 -21.97 -9.50
C GLN A 311 2.15 -20.84 -8.74
N ILE A 312 1.98 -20.98 -7.42
CA ILE A 312 1.35 -19.97 -6.56
C ILE A 312 2.18 -18.68 -6.49
N PHE A 313 3.52 -18.83 -6.51
CA PHE A 313 4.40 -17.67 -6.63
C PHE A 313 4.18 -16.95 -7.97
N PHE A 314 4.15 -17.67 -9.09
CA PHE A 314 3.90 -17.07 -10.42
C PHE A 314 2.50 -16.48 -10.54
N ASP A 315 1.48 -17.11 -9.96
CA ASP A 315 0.12 -16.55 -9.89
C ASP A 315 0.09 -15.23 -9.10
N GLY A 316 0.86 -15.16 -8.02
CA GLY A 316 1.06 -13.94 -7.24
C GLY A 316 1.71 -12.83 -8.08
N MET A 317 2.74 -13.17 -8.85
CA MET A 317 3.37 -12.24 -9.81
C MET A 317 2.36 -11.73 -10.85
N GLY A 318 1.58 -12.62 -11.44
CA GLY A 318 0.53 -12.28 -12.43
C GLY A 318 -0.53 -11.34 -11.84
N LYS A 319 -0.93 -11.57 -10.59
CA LYS A 319 -1.87 -10.70 -9.88
C LYS A 319 -1.32 -9.29 -9.68
N GLN A 320 -0.03 -9.13 -9.36
CA GLN A 320 0.61 -7.83 -9.24
C GLN A 320 0.73 -7.13 -10.60
N LEU A 321 1.08 -7.87 -11.65
CA LEU A 321 1.06 -7.32 -13.01
C LEU A 321 -0.31 -6.72 -13.34
N ALA A 322 -1.38 -7.49 -13.17
CA ALA A 322 -2.74 -7.09 -13.55
C ALA A 322 -3.30 -5.93 -12.70
N ASN A 323 -2.95 -5.84 -11.41
CA ASN A 323 -3.59 -4.89 -10.50
C ASN A 323 -2.72 -3.66 -10.18
N VAL A 324 -1.38 -3.79 -10.22
CA VAL A 324 -0.46 -2.72 -9.82
C VAL A 324 0.28 -2.17 -11.02
N ILE A 325 0.98 -3.02 -11.80
CA ILE A 325 1.83 -2.53 -12.87
C ILE A 325 1.00 -1.87 -13.98
N THR A 326 -0.15 -2.43 -14.32
CA THR A 326 -1.06 -1.82 -15.31
C THR A 326 -1.55 -0.44 -14.88
N ILE A 327 -1.79 -0.21 -13.57
CA ILE A 327 -2.21 1.11 -13.05
C ILE A 327 -1.04 2.12 -13.10
N VAL A 328 0.17 1.70 -12.74
CA VAL A 328 1.37 2.54 -12.83
C VAL A 328 1.59 3.00 -14.28
N ILE A 329 1.52 2.07 -15.23
CA ILE A 329 1.69 2.37 -16.65
C ILE A 329 0.57 3.30 -17.16
N ALA A 330 -0.68 3.03 -16.78
CA ALA A 330 -1.82 3.87 -17.14
C ALA A 330 -1.69 5.29 -16.56
N GLY A 331 -1.21 5.41 -15.31
CA GLY A 331 -0.93 6.70 -14.67
C GLY A 331 0.20 7.47 -15.38
N GLU A 332 1.28 6.79 -15.76
CA GLU A 332 2.37 7.41 -16.53
C GLU A 332 1.91 7.84 -17.93
N PHE A 333 1.12 7.01 -18.60
CA PHE A 333 0.54 7.34 -19.89
C PHE A 333 -0.40 8.56 -19.81
N PHE A 334 -1.23 8.64 -18.78
CA PHE A 334 -2.07 9.80 -18.50
C PHE A 334 -1.25 11.06 -18.19
N ALA A 335 -0.18 10.92 -17.37
CA ALA A 335 0.75 12.01 -17.06
C ALA A 335 1.44 12.56 -18.32
N LYS A 336 1.80 11.70 -19.28
CA LYS A 336 2.32 12.12 -20.58
C LYS A 336 1.29 12.92 -21.37
N GLY A 337 0.02 12.53 -21.34
CA GLY A 337 -1.09 13.30 -21.92
C GLY A 337 -1.21 14.70 -21.32
N LEU A 338 -1.18 14.80 -19.98
CA LEU A 338 -1.23 16.09 -19.27
C LEU A 338 -0.01 16.98 -19.60
N THR A 339 1.17 16.40 -19.71
CA THR A 339 2.39 17.14 -20.09
C THR A 339 2.29 17.65 -21.53
N SER A 340 1.82 16.81 -22.47
CA SER A 340 1.68 17.16 -23.89
C SER A 340 0.69 18.30 -24.13
N THR A 341 -0.33 18.47 -23.28
CA THR A 341 -1.28 19.59 -23.34
C THR A 341 -0.78 20.88 -22.69
N GLY A 342 0.40 20.89 -22.05
CA GLY A 342 0.94 22.02 -21.28
C GLY A 342 0.21 22.32 -19.96
N SER A 343 -0.65 21.40 -19.51
CA SER A 343 -1.50 21.63 -18.33
C SER A 343 -0.72 21.61 -17.03
N ILE A 344 0.38 20.83 -16.94
CA ILE A 344 1.27 20.82 -15.77
C ILE A 344 1.93 22.20 -15.59
N ASP A 345 2.36 22.83 -16.68
CA ASP A 345 2.96 24.18 -16.65
C ASP A 345 1.99 25.21 -16.14
N ALA A 346 0.74 25.16 -16.61
CA ALA A 346 -0.29 26.07 -16.16
C ALA A 346 -0.69 25.87 -14.69
N MET A 347 -0.71 24.63 -14.21
CA MET A 347 -0.95 24.34 -12.78
C MET A 347 0.16 24.93 -11.91
N ILE A 348 1.42 24.77 -12.32
CA ILE A 348 2.60 25.31 -11.58
C ILE A 348 2.56 26.85 -11.57
N GLN A 349 2.32 27.49 -12.72
CA GLN A 349 2.17 28.93 -12.80
C GLN A 349 1.01 29.45 -11.93
N GLY A 350 -0.13 28.77 -11.95
CA GLY A 350 -1.27 29.10 -11.10
C GLY A 350 -0.93 29.01 -9.62
N ALA A 351 -0.20 27.99 -9.20
CA ALA A 351 0.25 27.84 -7.81
C ALA A 351 1.27 28.92 -7.40
N GLN A 352 2.16 29.31 -8.31
CA GLN A 352 3.14 30.37 -8.05
C GLN A 352 2.46 31.75 -7.92
N THR A 353 1.50 32.06 -8.79
CA THR A 353 0.77 33.33 -8.75
C THR A 353 -0.14 33.49 -7.53
N THR A 354 -0.62 32.37 -6.96
CA THR A 354 -1.44 32.36 -5.73
C THR A 354 -0.61 32.37 -4.45
N GLY A 355 0.72 32.36 -4.53
CA GLY A 355 1.64 32.34 -3.39
C GLY A 355 1.73 30.99 -2.66
N PHE A 356 1.03 29.94 -3.13
CA PHE A 356 1.05 28.64 -2.52
C PHE A 356 2.34 27.85 -2.81
N GLY A 357 3.07 28.18 -3.88
CA GLY A 357 4.34 27.54 -4.22
C GLY A 357 4.27 26.02 -4.34
N ALA A 358 5.40 25.37 -4.21
CA ALA A 358 5.51 23.90 -4.29
C ALA A 358 4.90 23.18 -3.08
N SER A 359 4.95 23.79 -1.90
CA SER A 359 4.33 23.25 -0.68
C SER A 359 2.80 23.18 -0.82
N GLY A 360 2.19 24.22 -1.41
CA GLY A 360 0.75 24.20 -1.70
C GLY A 360 0.35 23.14 -2.71
N LEU A 361 1.14 22.94 -3.78
CA LEU A 361 0.93 21.85 -4.74
C LEU A 361 1.03 20.48 -4.08
N THR A 362 2.00 20.29 -3.18
CA THR A 362 2.12 19.05 -2.40
C THR A 362 0.87 18.78 -1.58
N LEU A 363 0.35 19.78 -0.87
CA LEU A 363 -0.89 19.65 -0.08
C LEU A 363 -2.12 19.35 -0.95
N VAL A 364 -2.23 19.97 -2.12
CA VAL A 364 -3.32 19.67 -3.08
C VAL A 364 -3.24 18.23 -3.56
N MET A 365 -2.06 17.75 -3.94
CA MET A 365 -1.87 16.36 -4.37
C MET A 365 -2.19 15.36 -3.27
N ILE A 366 -1.76 15.63 -2.03
CA ILE A 366 -2.10 14.85 -0.84
C ILE A 366 -3.62 14.79 -0.64
N ALA A 367 -4.31 15.94 -0.70
CA ALA A 367 -5.75 16.03 -0.52
C ALA A 367 -6.51 15.23 -1.60
N ILE A 368 -6.11 15.34 -2.86
CA ILE A 368 -6.69 14.57 -3.97
C ILE A 368 -6.53 13.07 -3.70
N ILE A 369 -5.33 12.62 -3.36
CA ILE A 369 -5.06 11.20 -3.08
C ILE A 369 -5.87 10.71 -1.89
N ALA A 370 -5.94 11.46 -0.79
CA ALA A 370 -6.71 11.10 0.39
C ALA A 370 -8.21 10.92 0.06
N VAL A 371 -8.80 11.89 -0.63
CA VAL A 371 -10.21 11.83 -1.04
C VAL A 371 -10.44 10.65 -1.99
N CYS A 372 -9.60 10.47 -3.01
CA CYS A 372 -9.71 9.35 -3.92
C CYS A 372 -9.55 7.99 -3.19
N ALA A 373 -8.61 7.87 -2.26
CA ALA A 373 -8.39 6.65 -1.49
C ALA A 373 -9.63 6.27 -0.66
N ILE A 374 -10.27 7.24 -0.02
CA ILE A 374 -11.52 7.04 0.74
C ILE A 374 -12.66 6.62 -0.20
N LEU A 375 -12.86 7.33 -1.30
CA LEU A 375 -13.99 7.10 -2.21
C LEU A 375 -13.85 5.81 -3.02
N MET A 376 -12.62 5.43 -3.38
CA MET A 376 -12.33 4.21 -4.15
C MET A 376 -12.14 2.97 -3.26
N GLY A 377 -11.90 3.15 -1.96
CA GLY A 377 -11.52 2.07 -1.06
C GLY A 377 -10.17 1.44 -1.39
N SER A 378 -9.25 2.22 -1.97
CA SER A 378 -7.92 1.76 -2.38
C SER A 378 -6.91 2.90 -2.25
N GLY A 379 -5.83 2.69 -1.48
CA GLY A 379 -4.72 3.65 -1.42
C GLY A 379 -3.81 3.55 -2.65
N ASN A 380 -3.54 2.35 -3.11
CA ASN A 380 -2.61 2.09 -4.21
C ASN A 380 -3.07 2.72 -5.54
N ALA A 381 -4.35 2.62 -5.87
CA ALA A 381 -4.87 3.10 -7.15
C ALA A 381 -4.64 4.61 -7.36
N PRO A 382 -5.06 5.52 -6.47
CA PRO A 382 -4.79 6.94 -6.65
C PRO A 382 -3.29 7.28 -6.49
N PHE A 383 -2.56 6.61 -5.60
CA PHE A 383 -1.15 6.85 -5.44
C PHE A 383 -0.38 6.54 -6.73
N PHE A 384 -0.51 5.33 -7.28
CA PHE A 384 0.18 4.94 -8.53
C PHE A 384 -0.26 5.75 -9.74
N ALA A 385 -1.50 6.24 -9.76
CA ALA A 385 -1.99 7.10 -10.83
C ALA A 385 -1.35 8.49 -10.82
N PHE A 386 -1.30 9.13 -9.64
CA PHE A 386 -0.92 10.54 -9.54
C PHE A 386 0.55 10.78 -9.18
N ALA A 387 1.25 9.84 -8.54
CA ALA A 387 2.66 10.03 -8.19
C ALA A 387 3.58 10.16 -9.42
N ASN A 388 3.16 9.67 -10.59
CA ASN A 388 3.87 9.88 -11.86
C ASN A 388 3.95 11.36 -12.30
N LEU A 389 3.15 12.25 -11.71
CA LEU A 389 3.23 13.69 -11.95
C LEU A 389 4.36 14.36 -11.15
N VAL A 390 4.79 13.74 -10.06
CA VAL A 390 5.78 14.31 -9.13
C VAL A 390 7.10 14.68 -9.81
N PRO A 391 7.73 13.85 -10.67
CA PRO A 391 9.00 14.22 -11.29
C PRO A 391 8.91 15.50 -12.13
N ALA A 392 7.82 15.66 -12.89
CA ALA A 392 7.63 16.86 -13.70
C ALA A 392 7.39 18.11 -12.86
N ILE A 393 6.64 17.99 -11.75
CA ILE A 393 6.39 19.10 -10.83
C ILE A 393 7.68 19.46 -10.08
N ALA A 394 8.38 18.45 -9.53
CA ALA A 394 9.63 18.63 -8.79
C ALA A 394 10.70 19.34 -9.63
N ALA A 395 10.90 18.89 -10.89
CA ALA A 395 11.86 19.49 -11.80
C ALA A 395 11.58 20.98 -12.09
N LYS A 396 10.32 21.42 -12.09
CA LYS A 396 9.94 22.80 -12.39
C LYS A 396 9.83 23.69 -11.16
N THR A 397 9.56 23.10 -9.98
CA THR A 397 9.39 23.86 -8.73
C THR A 397 10.69 23.90 -7.89
N GLY A 398 11.67 23.05 -8.21
CA GLY A 398 12.93 22.91 -7.44
C GLY A 398 12.76 22.15 -6.12
N VAL A 399 11.58 21.61 -5.82
CA VAL A 399 11.30 20.82 -4.61
C VAL A 399 11.76 19.38 -4.82
N ALA A 400 12.32 18.76 -3.79
CA ALA A 400 12.70 17.36 -3.84
C ALA A 400 11.49 16.44 -4.10
N ALA A 401 11.60 15.52 -5.06
CA ALA A 401 10.53 14.59 -5.37
C ALA A 401 10.14 13.73 -4.13
N SER A 402 11.12 13.40 -3.27
CA SER A 402 10.90 12.69 -2.01
C SER A 402 9.96 13.42 -1.06
N PHE A 403 10.09 14.77 -0.96
CA PHE A 403 9.22 15.61 -0.13
C PHE A 403 7.75 15.53 -0.55
N MET A 404 7.49 15.39 -1.86
CA MET A 404 6.13 15.28 -2.38
C MET A 404 5.59 13.85 -2.30
N VAL A 405 6.36 12.86 -2.77
CA VAL A 405 5.88 11.48 -2.93
C VAL A 405 5.71 10.76 -1.60
N LEU A 406 6.52 11.08 -0.58
CA LEU A 406 6.47 10.45 0.74
C LEU A 406 5.10 10.59 1.42
N PRO A 407 4.59 11.81 1.66
CA PRO A 407 3.27 11.96 2.28
C PRO A 407 2.14 11.47 1.36
N MET A 408 2.27 11.57 0.04
CA MET A 408 1.29 11.03 -0.90
C MET A 408 1.12 9.52 -0.71
N HIS A 409 2.21 8.77 -0.57
CA HIS A 409 2.20 7.33 -0.35
C HIS A 409 1.59 6.97 1.01
N LEU A 410 2.12 7.53 2.09
CA LEU A 410 1.70 7.17 3.45
C LEU A 410 0.26 7.57 3.76
N ILE A 411 -0.19 8.72 3.24
CA ILE A 411 -1.57 9.17 3.39
C ILE A 411 -2.54 8.33 2.56
N ALA A 412 -2.16 7.89 1.36
CA ALA A 412 -2.98 6.97 0.58
C ALA A 412 -3.34 5.72 1.38
N SER A 413 -2.37 5.17 2.11
CA SER A 413 -2.54 3.99 2.94
C SER A 413 -3.37 4.25 4.21
N SER A 414 -3.18 5.41 4.86
CA SER A 414 -3.99 5.79 6.04
C SER A 414 -5.43 6.12 5.64
N ALA A 415 -5.63 6.88 4.57
CA ALA A 415 -6.94 7.34 4.12
C ALA A 415 -7.85 6.19 3.65
N ARG A 416 -7.30 5.16 2.99
CA ARG A 416 -8.12 3.99 2.58
C ARG A 416 -8.80 3.30 3.77
N ALA A 417 -8.21 3.33 4.96
CA ALA A 417 -8.77 2.71 6.16
C ALA A 417 -9.96 3.50 6.77
N ILE A 418 -10.29 4.66 6.21
CA ILE A 418 -11.52 5.42 6.49
C ILE A 418 -12.67 5.03 5.53
N SER A 419 -12.41 4.17 4.54
CA SER A 419 -13.40 3.78 3.53
C SER A 419 -14.14 2.49 3.90
N PRO A 420 -15.48 2.49 3.91
CA PRO A 420 -16.26 1.27 4.20
C PRO A 420 -16.19 0.20 3.11
N ILE A 421 -15.64 0.55 1.94
CA ILE A 421 -15.51 -0.36 0.80
C ILE A 421 -14.08 -0.88 0.58
N THR A 422 -13.15 -0.53 1.46
CA THR A 422 -11.78 -1.07 1.42
C THR A 422 -11.79 -2.55 1.77
N GLY A 423 -11.04 -3.36 1.03
CA GLY A 423 -11.00 -4.81 1.23
C GLY A 423 -10.67 -5.22 2.66
N VAL A 424 -9.74 -4.55 3.33
CA VAL A 424 -9.39 -4.83 4.74
C VAL A 424 -10.55 -4.54 5.70
N ILE A 425 -11.30 -3.46 5.48
CA ILE A 425 -12.48 -3.11 6.30
C ILE A 425 -13.60 -4.13 6.07
N ILE A 426 -13.86 -4.52 4.82
CA ILE A 426 -14.89 -5.50 4.49
C ILE A 426 -14.56 -6.85 5.14
N VAL A 427 -13.34 -7.34 4.96
CA VAL A 427 -12.90 -8.64 5.52
C VAL A 427 -12.96 -8.62 7.05
N ALA A 428 -12.34 -7.63 7.69
CA ALA A 428 -12.31 -7.57 9.16
C ALA A 428 -13.71 -7.40 9.76
N SER A 429 -14.57 -6.57 9.18
CA SER A 429 -15.94 -6.38 9.64
C SER A 429 -16.81 -7.64 9.45
N GLY A 430 -16.66 -8.33 8.31
CA GLY A 430 -17.33 -9.62 8.06
C GLY A 430 -16.96 -10.67 9.10
N MET A 431 -15.66 -10.87 9.36
CA MET A 431 -15.16 -11.80 10.37
C MET A 431 -15.62 -11.45 11.80
N ALA A 432 -15.73 -10.16 12.11
CA ALA A 432 -16.25 -9.70 13.41
C ALA A 432 -17.78 -9.74 13.52
N GLY A 433 -18.51 -9.89 12.42
CA GLY A 433 -19.98 -9.80 12.38
C GLY A 433 -20.50 -8.39 12.66
N ILE A 434 -19.81 -7.35 12.17
CA ILE A 434 -20.17 -5.94 12.35
C ILE A 434 -20.32 -5.23 11.00
N SER A 435 -21.01 -4.08 11.00
CA SER A 435 -21.16 -3.27 9.79
C SER A 435 -19.84 -2.59 9.40
N PRO A 436 -19.40 -2.61 8.13
CA PRO A 436 -18.27 -1.83 7.65
C PRO A 436 -18.41 -0.33 7.94
N PHE A 437 -19.61 0.24 7.85
CA PHE A 437 -19.88 1.63 8.16
C PHE A 437 -19.66 1.99 9.62
N ASP A 438 -20.04 1.08 10.55
CA ASP A 438 -19.79 1.30 11.97
C ASP A 438 -18.31 1.14 12.31
N LEU A 439 -17.63 0.21 11.66
CA LEU A 439 -16.19 0.05 11.80
C LEU A 439 -15.44 1.32 11.38
N VAL A 440 -15.83 1.95 10.27
CA VAL A 440 -15.20 3.20 9.79
C VAL A 440 -15.37 4.34 10.78
N LYS A 441 -16.49 4.45 11.49
CA LYS A 441 -16.64 5.46 12.57
C LYS A 441 -15.55 5.33 13.64
N ARG A 442 -15.07 4.10 13.89
CA ARG A 442 -14.01 3.80 14.86
C ARG A 442 -12.60 3.98 14.30
N THR A 443 -12.39 3.76 13.00
CA THR A 443 -11.09 3.95 12.36
C THR A 443 -10.84 5.39 11.94
N ALA A 444 -11.89 6.18 11.67
CA ALA A 444 -11.78 7.51 11.11
C ALA A 444 -10.91 8.48 11.95
N ILE A 445 -11.10 8.50 13.27
CA ILE A 445 -10.34 9.42 14.14
C ILE A 445 -8.85 9.05 14.19
N PRO A 446 -8.43 7.80 14.50
CA PRO A 446 -7.01 7.44 14.48
C PRO A 446 -6.36 7.65 13.12
N MET A 447 -7.08 7.38 12.02
CA MET A 447 -6.54 7.56 10.67
C MET A 447 -6.47 9.04 10.25
N ALA A 448 -7.40 9.87 10.68
CA ALA A 448 -7.28 11.33 10.50
C ALA A 448 -6.07 11.89 11.25
N VAL A 449 -5.85 11.44 12.50
CA VAL A 449 -4.63 11.77 13.27
C VAL A 449 -3.38 11.31 12.51
N SER A 450 -3.37 10.09 11.96
CA SER A 450 -2.26 9.60 11.13
C SER A 450 -1.99 10.53 9.94
N CYS A 451 -3.02 10.89 9.16
CA CYS A 451 -2.88 11.76 7.99
C CYS A 451 -2.31 13.14 8.37
N ILE A 452 -2.82 13.74 9.43
CA ILE A 452 -2.35 15.06 9.90
C ILE A 452 -0.88 14.97 10.35
N LEU A 453 -0.54 13.95 11.13
CA LEU A 453 0.83 13.78 11.65
C LEU A 453 1.83 13.49 10.53
N ILE A 454 1.45 12.72 9.49
CA ILE A 454 2.29 12.50 8.31
C ILE A 454 2.62 13.83 7.63
N VAL A 455 1.61 14.69 7.40
CA VAL A 455 1.83 16.02 6.81
C VAL A 455 2.75 16.85 7.69
N VAL A 456 2.41 17.00 8.99
CA VAL A 456 3.19 17.81 9.92
C VAL A 456 4.63 17.30 10.02
N ALA A 457 4.83 16.00 10.21
CA ALA A 457 6.17 15.42 10.29
C ALA A 457 6.96 15.60 9.00
N ASN A 458 6.33 15.45 7.83
CA ASN A 458 6.98 15.67 6.54
C ASN A 458 7.47 17.12 6.40
N PHE A 459 6.64 18.10 6.75
CA PHE A 459 7.01 19.51 6.68
C PHE A 459 8.02 19.94 7.76
N VAL A 460 7.99 19.33 8.93
CA VAL A 460 8.95 19.64 10.02
C VAL A 460 10.32 19.01 9.80
N ILE A 461 10.36 17.78 9.25
CA ILE A 461 11.60 17.01 9.11
C ILE A 461 12.29 17.30 7.78
N PHE A 462 11.53 17.53 6.70
CA PHE A 462 12.05 17.60 5.33
C PHE A 462 11.68 18.90 4.59
N GLY A 463 10.91 19.81 5.20
CA GLY A 463 10.43 21.07 4.65
C GLY A 463 11.37 22.27 4.80
#